data_dadd9769476fc8994b523a1a40735a78
#
_entry.id   dadd9769476fc8994b523a1a40735a78
#
_cell.length_a   1.000
_cell.length_b   1.000
_cell.length_c   1.000
_cell.angle_alpha   90.00
_cell.angle_beta   90.00
_cell.angle_gamma   90.00
#
_symmetry.space_group_name_H-M   'P 1'
#
loop_
_entity.id
_entity.type
_entity.pdbx_description
1 polymer ?
#
loop_
_entity_poly.entity_id
_entity_poly.type
_entity_poly.pdbx_seq_one_letter_code
_entity_poly.pdbx_strand_id
1 'polypeptide(L)'
;MKMVVAQMYNCIRMEFRKCFHSHNFIISMATCVLLALSSASYCCQGYLNIHDALDQYCFENGHMVSNELFPVWTSYNYWIGGESETLAYSAFYTLLPLFAILPHSLSCLQEKKSSYANQMIVRVGRQPYYLSKGIVCFFAAFITIVIPLILNFAVTAAFIPSTVP
;
A
#
# COMPACT_ATOMS: atom_id res chain seq x y z
N MET A 1 30.06 19.33 13.33
CA MET A 1 29.20 18.14 13.18
C MET A 1 27.77 18.34 13.71
N LYS A 2 27.54 18.81 14.96
CA LYS A 2 26.20 19.04 15.53
C LYS A 2 25.33 20.02 14.72
N MET A 3 25.89 21.08 14.14
CA MET A 3 25.15 22.09 13.39
C MET A 3 24.61 21.56 12.04
N VAL A 4 25.36 20.70 11.36
CA VAL A 4 24.93 20.06 10.10
C VAL A 4 23.79 19.07 10.35
N VAL A 5 23.86 18.31 11.46
CA VAL A 5 22.80 17.37 11.86
C VAL A 5 21.50 18.10 12.20
N ALA A 6 21.56 19.23 12.90
CA ALA A 6 20.39 20.04 13.22
C ALA A 6 19.75 20.65 11.95
N GLN A 7 20.54 21.12 11.01
CA GLN A 7 20.06 21.63 9.73
C GLN A 7 19.40 20.53 8.91
N MET A 8 20.00 19.33 8.86
CA MET A 8 19.43 18.18 8.16
C MET A 8 18.08 17.75 8.77
N TYR A 9 17.98 17.71 10.10
CA TYR A 9 16.73 17.40 10.79
C TYR A 9 15.60 18.39 10.44
N ASN A 10 15.89 19.68 10.45
CA ASN A 10 14.91 20.70 10.08
C ASN A 10 14.48 20.59 8.60
N CYS A 11 15.39 20.24 7.70
CA CYS A 11 15.08 19.99 6.31
C CYS A 11 14.17 18.76 6.15
N ILE A 12 14.48 17.65 6.81
CA ILE A 12 13.67 16.43 6.79
C ILE A 12 12.25 16.75 7.27
N ARG A 13 12.10 17.45 8.39
CA ARG A 13 10.80 17.81 8.96
C ARG A 13 9.96 18.68 8.01
N MET A 14 10.57 19.65 7.33
CA MET A 14 9.90 20.48 6.34
C MET A 14 9.45 19.65 5.12
N GLU A 15 10.32 18.80 4.60
CA GLU A 15 10.04 17.96 3.44
C GLU A 15 8.93 16.93 3.75
N PHE A 16 8.94 16.32 4.96
CA PHE A 16 7.85 15.47 5.42
C PHE A 16 6.51 16.22 5.40
N ARG A 17 6.45 17.38 6.00
CA ARG A 17 5.22 18.18 6.06
C ARG A 17 4.71 18.53 4.67
N LYS A 18 5.58 18.90 3.74
CA LYS A 18 5.22 19.17 2.35
C LYS A 18 4.69 17.92 1.64
N CYS A 19 5.37 16.79 1.77
CA CYS A 19 5.01 15.54 1.11
C CYS A 19 3.63 15.07 1.56
N PHE A 20 3.40 14.96 2.87
CA PHE A 20 2.13 14.46 3.42
C PHE A 20 0.95 15.41 3.24
N HIS A 21 1.20 16.71 3.07
CA HIS A 21 0.14 17.69 2.81
C HIS A 21 -0.08 17.92 1.30
N SER A 22 0.66 17.24 0.45
CA SER A 22 0.53 17.31 -1.00
C SER A 22 -0.74 16.58 -1.46
N HIS A 23 -1.54 17.23 -2.29
CA HIS A 23 -2.72 16.62 -2.93
C HIS A 23 -2.34 15.36 -3.72
N ASN A 24 -1.17 15.34 -4.33
CA ASN A 24 -0.68 14.20 -5.12
C ASN A 24 -0.42 12.97 -4.24
N PHE A 25 0.09 13.16 -3.00
CA PHE A 25 0.26 12.08 -2.04
C PHE A 25 -1.09 11.51 -1.61
N ILE A 26 -2.06 12.38 -1.31
CA ILE A 26 -3.39 11.96 -0.87
C ILE A 26 -4.10 11.18 -1.99
N ILE A 27 -4.04 11.68 -3.24
CA ILE A 27 -4.65 11.01 -4.40
C ILE A 27 -4.00 9.64 -4.63
N SER A 28 -2.67 9.57 -4.61
CA SER A 28 -1.93 8.31 -4.77
C SER A 28 -2.30 7.30 -3.69
N MET A 29 -2.32 7.73 -2.42
CA MET A 29 -2.71 6.89 -1.29
C MET A 29 -4.16 6.41 -1.41
N ALA A 30 -5.11 7.31 -1.72
CA ALA A 30 -6.51 6.96 -1.88
C ALA A 30 -6.72 5.93 -3.01
N THR A 31 -6.03 6.10 -4.14
CA THR A 31 -6.12 5.16 -5.25
C THR A 31 -5.56 3.78 -4.87
N CYS A 32 -4.42 3.71 -4.18
CA CYS A 32 -3.87 2.45 -3.68
C CYS A 32 -4.82 1.75 -2.70
N VAL A 33 -5.42 2.50 -1.77
CA VAL A 33 -6.39 1.97 -0.81
C VAL A 33 -7.64 1.45 -1.52
N LEU A 34 -8.18 2.18 -2.50
CA LEU A 34 -9.34 1.75 -3.28
C LEU A 34 -9.06 0.44 -4.04
N LEU A 35 -7.90 0.32 -4.68
CA LEU A 35 -7.50 -0.92 -5.36
C LEU A 35 -7.35 -2.09 -4.37
N ALA A 36 -6.74 -1.86 -3.23
CA ALA A 36 -6.57 -2.88 -2.20
C ALA A 36 -7.92 -3.34 -1.62
N LEU A 37 -8.85 -2.42 -1.34
CA LEU A 37 -10.18 -2.74 -0.84
C LEU A 37 -11.05 -3.43 -1.90
N SER A 38 -10.95 -3.04 -3.17
CA SER A 38 -11.66 -3.73 -4.26
C SER A 38 -11.20 -5.17 -4.43
N SER A 39 -9.90 -5.44 -4.28
CA SER A 39 -9.38 -6.81 -4.26
C SER A 39 -9.90 -7.60 -3.07
N ALA A 40 -9.88 -7.03 -1.86
CA ALA A 40 -10.40 -7.68 -0.66
C ALA A 40 -11.90 -8.02 -0.79
N SER A 41 -12.72 -7.10 -1.29
CA SER A 41 -14.15 -7.33 -1.46
C SER A 41 -14.43 -8.46 -2.47
N TYR A 42 -13.69 -8.52 -3.57
CA TYR A 42 -13.82 -9.60 -4.54
C TYR A 42 -13.45 -10.96 -3.94
N CYS A 43 -12.33 -11.04 -3.21
CA CYS A 43 -11.89 -12.26 -2.57
C CYS A 43 -12.87 -12.73 -1.47
N CYS A 44 -13.41 -11.81 -0.67
CA CYS A 44 -14.41 -12.14 0.35
C CYS A 44 -15.72 -12.66 -0.27
N GLN A 45 -16.19 -12.05 -1.37
CA GLN A 45 -17.37 -12.56 -2.09
C GLN A 45 -17.11 -13.95 -2.68
N GLY A 46 -15.94 -14.18 -3.26
CA GLY A 46 -15.55 -15.49 -3.76
C GLY A 46 -15.56 -16.57 -2.67
N TYR A 47 -15.03 -16.26 -1.49
CA TYR A 47 -15.05 -17.15 -0.33
C TYR A 47 -16.48 -17.49 0.12
N LEU A 48 -17.35 -16.49 0.26
CA LEU A 48 -18.73 -16.68 0.66
C LEU A 48 -19.50 -17.54 -0.36
N ASN A 49 -19.34 -17.28 -1.65
CA ASN A 49 -20.00 -18.07 -2.69
C ASN A 49 -19.57 -19.55 -2.68
N ILE A 50 -18.30 -19.83 -2.40
CA ILE A 50 -17.79 -21.21 -2.28
C ILE A 50 -18.38 -21.86 -1.03
N HIS A 51 -18.44 -21.15 0.08
CA HIS A 51 -19.01 -21.66 1.33
C HIS A 51 -20.50 -22.02 1.18
N ASP A 52 -21.28 -21.12 0.58
CA ASP A 52 -22.70 -21.35 0.31
C ASP A 52 -22.93 -22.54 -0.63
N ALA A 53 -22.10 -22.69 -1.66
CA ALA A 53 -22.18 -23.82 -2.59
C ALA A 53 -21.85 -25.16 -1.90
N LEU A 54 -20.87 -25.17 -0.99
CA LEU A 54 -20.53 -26.35 -0.19
C LEU A 54 -21.66 -26.73 0.77
N ASP A 55 -22.24 -25.78 1.46
CA ASP A 55 -23.37 -26.01 2.38
C ASP A 55 -24.57 -26.59 1.64
N GLN A 56 -24.89 -26.07 0.44
CA GLN A 56 -25.94 -26.59 -0.41
C GLN A 56 -25.64 -28.03 -0.85
N TYR A 57 -24.40 -28.30 -1.27
CA TYR A 57 -23.99 -29.66 -1.67
C TYR A 57 -24.09 -30.66 -0.51
N CYS A 58 -23.67 -30.29 0.71
CA CYS A 58 -23.78 -31.10 1.91
C CYS A 58 -25.26 -31.39 2.27
N PHE A 59 -26.13 -30.40 2.12
CA PHE A 59 -27.57 -30.54 2.36
C PHE A 59 -28.23 -31.49 1.38
N GLU A 60 -27.91 -31.41 0.09
CA GLU A 60 -28.51 -32.25 -0.95
C GLU A 60 -28.04 -33.70 -0.90
N ASN A 61 -26.78 -33.95 -0.56
CA ASN A 61 -26.19 -35.29 -0.61
C ASN A 61 -26.12 -36.00 0.76
N GLY A 62 -26.41 -35.30 1.85
CA GLY A 62 -26.42 -35.88 3.21
C GLY A 62 -25.06 -36.33 3.73
N HIS A 63 -23.99 -35.95 3.04
CA HIS A 63 -22.61 -36.27 3.42
C HIS A 63 -21.82 -35.00 3.75
N MET A 64 -21.11 -35.01 4.87
CA MET A 64 -20.07 -34.01 5.11
C MET A 64 -18.96 -34.21 4.09
N VAL A 65 -18.64 -33.16 3.34
CA VAL A 65 -17.49 -33.15 2.41
C VAL A 65 -16.25 -33.23 3.28
N SER A 66 -15.42 -34.27 3.09
CA SER A 66 -14.15 -34.38 3.79
C SER A 66 -13.22 -33.25 3.33
N ASN A 67 -12.51 -32.62 4.26
CA ASN A 67 -11.54 -31.54 3.98
C ASN A 67 -10.42 -31.94 2.96
N GLU A 68 -10.27 -33.22 2.67
CA GLU A 68 -9.31 -33.73 1.68
C GLU A 68 -9.70 -33.41 0.23
N LEU A 69 -11.00 -33.23 -0.06
CA LEU A 69 -11.49 -32.93 -1.42
C LEU A 69 -11.49 -31.44 -1.76
N PHE A 70 -11.52 -30.57 -0.73
CA PHE A 70 -11.50 -29.12 -0.92
C PHE A 70 -10.41 -28.51 -0.05
N PRO A 71 -9.38 -27.89 -0.65
CA PRO A 71 -8.35 -27.20 0.12
C PRO A 71 -9.00 -26.08 0.93
N VAL A 72 -8.90 -26.15 2.26
CA VAL A 72 -9.38 -25.09 3.13
C VAL A 72 -8.47 -23.87 2.95
N TRP A 73 -8.96 -22.92 2.23
CA TRP A 73 -8.22 -21.70 1.92
C TRP A 73 -8.31 -20.78 3.14
N THR A 74 -7.17 -20.34 3.58
CA THR A 74 -7.03 -19.43 4.73
C THR A 74 -6.96 -17.98 4.27
N SER A 75 -7.13 -17.02 5.19
CA SER A 75 -6.99 -15.59 4.91
C SER A 75 -5.65 -15.23 4.25
N TYR A 76 -4.60 -16.05 4.45
CA TYR A 76 -3.28 -15.87 3.82
C TYR A 76 -3.29 -16.12 2.30
N ASN A 77 -4.19 -16.94 1.80
CA ASN A 77 -4.32 -17.21 0.37
C ASN A 77 -5.15 -16.15 -0.37
N TYR A 78 -6.02 -15.45 0.36
CA TYR A 78 -6.96 -14.48 -0.22
C TYR A 78 -6.52 -13.02 -0.10
N TRP A 79 -5.49 -12.71 0.69
CA TRP A 79 -5.04 -11.33 0.78
C TRP A 79 -4.19 -10.94 -0.45
N ILE A 80 -4.11 -9.64 -0.74
CA ILE A 80 -3.40 -9.10 -1.93
C ILE A 80 -1.88 -9.40 -1.93
N GLY A 81 -1.29 -9.77 -0.81
CA GLY A 81 0.11 -10.21 -0.73
C GLY A 81 0.32 -11.69 -1.03
N GLY A 82 -0.77 -12.48 -1.14
CA GLY A 82 -0.75 -13.89 -1.51
C GLY A 82 -0.96 -14.09 -3.01
N GLU A 83 -1.29 -15.30 -3.42
CA GLU A 83 -1.64 -15.63 -4.81
C GLU A 83 -3.10 -15.32 -5.07
N SER A 84 -3.41 -14.08 -5.39
CA SER A 84 -4.74 -13.72 -5.85
C SER A 84 -4.73 -13.40 -7.35
N GLU A 85 -5.50 -14.13 -8.13
CA GLU A 85 -5.63 -13.94 -9.59
C GLU A 85 -6.62 -12.83 -9.95
N THR A 86 -6.83 -11.85 -9.07
CA THR A 86 -7.78 -10.77 -9.34
C THR A 86 -7.17 -9.70 -10.24
N LEU A 87 -8.01 -9.08 -11.07
CA LEU A 87 -7.59 -7.95 -11.89
C LEU A 87 -7.11 -6.77 -11.03
N ALA A 88 -7.70 -6.57 -9.85
CA ALA A 88 -7.29 -5.55 -8.90
C ALA A 88 -5.90 -5.83 -8.31
N TYR A 89 -5.56 -7.10 -8.04
CA TYR A 89 -4.22 -7.53 -7.66
C TYR A 89 -3.19 -7.16 -8.73
N SER A 90 -3.43 -7.59 -9.97
CA SER A 90 -2.53 -7.30 -11.08
C SER A 90 -2.34 -5.80 -11.31
N ALA A 91 -3.43 -5.02 -11.27
CA ALA A 91 -3.38 -3.57 -11.36
C ALA A 91 -2.60 -2.94 -10.20
N PHE A 92 -2.83 -3.38 -8.97
CA PHE A 92 -2.12 -2.88 -7.78
C PHE A 92 -0.61 -3.03 -7.93
N TYR A 93 -0.12 -4.24 -8.22
CA TYR A 93 1.32 -4.49 -8.33
C TYR A 93 1.96 -3.82 -9.55
N THR A 94 1.25 -3.74 -10.67
CA THR A 94 1.75 -3.05 -11.88
C THR A 94 1.86 -1.54 -11.66
N LEU A 95 0.90 -0.93 -10.98
CA LEU A 95 0.87 0.52 -10.74
C LEU A 95 1.62 0.94 -9.47
N LEU A 96 1.98 0.00 -8.60
CA LEU A 96 2.65 0.26 -7.32
C LEU A 96 3.93 1.13 -7.47
N PRO A 97 4.87 0.86 -8.41
CA PRO A 97 6.04 1.71 -8.59
C PRO A 97 5.67 3.15 -8.99
N LEU A 98 4.62 3.30 -9.80
CA LEU A 98 4.12 4.60 -10.22
C LEU A 98 3.58 5.39 -9.03
N PHE A 99 2.73 4.78 -8.20
CA PHE A 99 2.17 5.41 -7.00
C PHE A 99 3.22 5.73 -5.94
N ALA A 100 4.29 4.95 -5.85
CA ALA A 100 5.40 5.23 -4.94
C ALA A 100 6.21 6.47 -5.35
N ILE A 101 6.37 6.72 -6.66
CA ILE A 101 7.22 7.79 -7.18
C ILE A 101 6.44 9.10 -7.40
N LEU A 102 5.18 9.04 -7.85
CA LEU A 102 4.38 10.19 -8.24
C LEU A 102 4.34 11.33 -7.20
N PRO A 103 4.06 11.08 -5.91
CA PRO A 103 3.91 12.14 -4.93
C PRO A 103 5.16 13.02 -4.80
N HIS A 104 6.32 12.40 -4.92
CA HIS A 104 7.59 13.08 -4.71
C HIS A 104 8.17 13.70 -5.98
N SER A 105 7.99 13.06 -7.13
CA SER A 105 8.51 13.54 -8.42
C SER A 105 7.91 14.89 -8.81
N LEU A 106 6.59 15.05 -8.64
CA LEU A 106 5.89 16.30 -8.95
C LEU A 106 6.34 17.45 -8.03
N SER A 107 6.52 17.17 -6.73
CA SER A 107 7.06 18.15 -5.78
C SER A 107 8.48 18.60 -6.18
N CYS A 108 9.35 17.66 -6.54
CA CYS A 108 10.70 17.97 -7.00
C CYS A 108 10.73 18.81 -8.29
N LEU A 109 9.83 18.54 -9.24
CA LEU A 109 9.70 19.30 -10.47
C LEU A 109 9.26 20.75 -10.21
N GLN A 110 8.28 20.95 -9.33
CA GLN A 110 7.81 22.28 -8.95
C GLN A 110 8.90 23.11 -8.28
N GLU A 111 9.69 22.50 -7.40
CA GLU A 111 10.80 23.18 -6.72
C GLU A 111 11.93 23.57 -7.67
N LYS A 112 12.22 22.74 -8.68
CA LYS A 112 13.18 23.10 -9.73
C LYS A 112 12.69 24.27 -10.58
N LYS A 113 11.40 24.28 -10.95
CA LYS A 113 10.79 25.37 -11.74
C LYS A 113 10.76 26.69 -10.97
N SER A 114 10.53 26.68 -9.67
CA SER A 114 10.44 27.88 -8.83
C SER A 114 11.78 28.41 -8.33
N SER A 115 12.92 27.82 -8.76
CA SER A 115 14.26 28.14 -8.26
C SER A 115 14.45 27.98 -6.73
N TYR A 116 13.45 27.45 -6.04
CA TYR A 116 13.49 27.19 -4.60
C TYR A 116 14.61 26.23 -4.21
N ALA A 117 14.83 25.21 -5.04
CA ALA A 117 15.90 24.24 -4.84
C ALA A 117 17.29 24.93 -4.76
N ASN A 118 17.56 25.90 -5.64
CA ASN A 118 18.84 26.62 -5.65
C ASN A 118 19.01 27.47 -4.38
N GLN A 119 17.96 28.16 -3.92
CA GLN A 119 18.02 28.95 -2.70
C GLN A 119 18.26 28.07 -1.45
N MET A 120 17.66 26.89 -1.39
CA MET A 120 17.86 25.93 -0.29
C MET A 120 19.26 25.32 -0.31
N ILE A 121 19.80 24.99 -1.50
CA ILE A 121 21.15 24.46 -1.64
C ILE A 121 22.21 25.45 -1.15
N VAL A 122 22.02 26.73 -1.42
CA VAL A 122 22.94 27.79 -0.94
C VAL A 122 22.90 27.93 0.59
N ARG A 123 21.74 27.77 1.21
CA ARG A 123 21.56 27.92 2.67
C ARG A 123 22.00 26.70 3.49
N VAL A 124 21.71 25.51 3.02
CA VAL A 124 21.84 24.26 3.79
C VAL A 124 23.02 23.41 3.30
N GLY A 125 23.44 23.65 2.07
CA GLY A 125 24.44 22.81 1.39
C GLY A 125 23.78 21.73 0.52
N ARG A 126 24.57 21.26 -0.45
CA ARG A 126 24.09 20.34 -1.49
C ARG A 126 23.77 18.94 -0.94
N GLN A 127 24.68 18.40 -0.13
CA GLN A 127 24.54 17.03 0.40
C GLN A 127 23.34 16.85 1.35
N PRO A 128 23.16 17.68 2.42
CA PRO A 128 22.03 17.49 3.32
C PRO A 128 20.68 17.76 2.65
N TYR A 129 20.61 18.61 1.63
CA TYR A 129 19.38 18.83 0.87
C TYR A 129 18.93 17.58 0.10
N TYR A 130 19.81 16.94 -0.67
CA TYR A 130 19.45 15.74 -1.45
C TYR A 130 19.22 14.52 -0.56
N LEU A 131 19.99 14.38 0.53
CA LEU A 131 19.83 13.29 1.47
C LEU A 131 18.47 13.36 2.18
N SER A 132 18.05 14.54 2.63
CA SER A 132 16.73 14.73 3.25
C SER A 132 15.60 14.37 2.30
N LYS A 133 15.70 14.73 1.02
CA LYS A 133 14.70 14.34 0.01
C LYS A 133 14.64 12.83 -0.22
N GLY A 134 15.82 12.18 -0.30
CA GLY A 134 15.88 10.73 -0.45
C GLY A 134 15.20 9.99 0.70
N ILE A 135 15.47 10.41 1.94
CA ILE A 135 14.86 9.85 3.14
C ILE A 135 13.33 10.03 3.12
N VAL A 136 12.85 11.24 2.82
CA VAL A 136 11.39 11.50 2.78
C VAL A 136 10.71 10.72 1.66
N CYS A 137 11.33 10.61 0.49
CA CYS A 137 10.84 9.82 -0.63
C CYS A 137 10.69 8.34 -0.24
N PHE A 138 11.71 7.77 0.42
CA PHE A 138 11.69 6.38 0.89
C PHE A 138 10.54 6.14 1.87
N PHE A 139 10.40 6.98 2.89
CA PHE A 139 9.33 6.82 3.88
C PHE A 139 7.94 7.06 3.28
N ALA A 140 7.78 8.03 2.38
CA ALA A 140 6.51 8.27 1.70
C ALA A 140 6.10 7.07 0.85
N ALA A 141 7.02 6.52 0.06
CA ALA A 141 6.79 5.32 -0.74
C ALA A 141 6.45 4.10 0.15
N PHE A 142 7.20 3.90 1.22
CA PHE A 142 6.96 2.83 2.18
C PHE A 142 5.56 2.90 2.80
N ILE A 143 5.13 4.08 3.25
CA ILE A 143 3.79 4.30 3.81
C ILE A 143 2.70 4.07 2.76
N THR A 144 2.91 4.53 1.52
CA THR A 144 1.95 4.35 0.42
C THR A 144 1.73 2.88 0.07
N ILE A 145 2.71 2.01 0.27
CA ILE A 145 2.61 0.58 0.02
C ILE A 145 2.05 -0.16 1.24
N VAL A 146 2.58 0.11 2.42
CA VAL A 146 2.30 -0.68 3.62
C VAL A 146 0.88 -0.46 4.14
N ILE A 147 0.37 0.78 4.10
CA ILE A 147 -0.99 1.06 4.61
C ILE A 147 -2.07 0.30 3.81
N PRO A 148 -2.12 0.33 2.47
CA PRO A 148 -3.09 -0.45 1.72
C PRO A 148 -2.97 -1.96 1.94
N LEU A 149 -1.75 -2.50 2.06
CA LEU A 149 -1.53 -3.91 2.34
C LEU A 149 -2.07 -4.34 3.70
N ILE A 150 -1.80 -3.56 4.75
CA ILE A 150 -2.32 -3.82 6.10
C ILE A 150 -3.86 -3.73 6.10
N LEU A 151 -4.44 -2.73 5.44
CA LEU A 151 -5.89 -2.58 5.37
C LEU A 151 -6.55 -3.75 4.62
N ASN A 152 -5.98 -4.16 3.49
CA ASN A 152 -6.46 -5.32 2.75
C ASN A 152 -6.40 -6.59 3.61
N PHE A 153 -5.26 -6.84 4.27
CA PHE A 153 -5.10 -7.98 5.16
C PHE A 153 -6.10 -7.95 6.32
N ALA A 154 -6.29 -6.79 6.95
CA ALA A 154 -7.23 -6.64 8.06
C ALA A 154 -8.68 -6.94 7.64
N VAL A 155 -9.10 -6.45 6.47
CA VAL A 155 -10.43 -6.75 5.91
C VAL A 155 -10.55 -8.23 5.59
N THR A 156 -9.58 -8.81 4.89
CA THR A 156 -9.60 -10.24 4.53
C THR A 156 -9.64 -11.13 5.78
N ALA A 157 -8.82 -10.85 6.79
CA ALA A 157 -8.79 -11.60 8.04
C ALA A 157 -10.05 -11.45 8.91
N ALA A 158 -10.83 -10.37 8.70
CA ALA A 158 -12.12 -10.21 9.40
C ALA A 158 -13.23 -11.10 8.85
N PHE A 159 -13.18 -11.49 7.58
CA PHE A 159 -14.19 -12.31 6.93
C PHE A 159 -13.77 -13.76 6.74
N ILE A 160 -12.49 -14.03 6.60
CA ILE A 160 -11.96 -15.36 6.30
C ILE A 160 -11.10 -15.84 7.48
N PRO A 161 -11.35 -17.05 8.02
CA PRO A 161 -10.60 -17.58 9.14
C PRO A 161 -9.10 -17.70 8.81
N SER A 162 -8.25 -17.37 9.77
CA SER A 162 -6.79 -17.46 9.63
C SER A 162 -6.23 -18.85 9.90
N THR A 163 -7.01 -19.68 10.57
CA THR A 163 -6.64 -21.07 10.94
C THR A 163 -7.69 -22.03 10.43
N VAL A 164 -7.22 -23.18 9.95
CA VAL A 164 -8.08 -24.33 9.64
C VAL A 164 -8.55 -24.93 10.97
N PRO A 165 -9.84 -25.12 11.19
CA PRO A 165 -10.38 -25.77 12.39
C PRO A 165 -9.97 -27.24 12.47
#